data_199b74b65f53353ca395fe33c3537741
#
_entry.id   199b74b65f53353ca395fe33c3537741
#
_cell.length_a   1.000
_cell.length_b   1.000
_cell.length_c   1.000
_cell.angle_alpha   90.00
_cell.angle_beta   90.00
_cell.angle_gamma   90.00
#
_symmetry.space_group_name_H-M   'P 1'
#
loop_
_entity.id
_entity.type
_entity.pdbx_description
1 polymer ?
#
loop_
_entity_poly.entity_id
_entity_poly.type
_entity_poly.pdbx_seq_one_letter_code
_entity_poly.pdbx_strand_id
1 'polypeptide(L)'
;MFSIQEILDLAIRLENNGESVYRHAVDEVSEPELVSLLRWMADEELQHARWFSELKRKFKSHSVELFMAEMSREVFTDFLGEKSFSHQDVDFSKIDRVSDLVAVFIEFEKDTILFYETLKPFIEDNDTLNNLEEIIAEENKHIAQLHRFLTDEAKVPAVDD
;
A
#
# COMPACT_ATOMS: atom_id res chain seq x y z
N MET A 1 -16.03 10.76 -13.18
CA MET A 1 -16.38 10.87 -11.73
C MET A 1 -16.27 9.47 -11.16
N PHE A 2 -15.46 9.27 -10.10
CA PHE A 2 -15.31 7.96 -9.48
C PHE A 2 -16.35 7.77 -8.38
N SER A 3 -16.93 6.59 -8.30
CA SER A 3 -17.82 6.21 -7.20
C SER A 3 -17.01 5.78 -5.98
N ILE A 4 -17.63 5.79 -4.80
CA ILE A 4 -16.99 5.24 -3.60
C ILE A 4 -16.59 3.76 -3.79
N GLN A 5 -17.33 3.03 -4.61
CA GLN A 5 -17.02 1.65 -4.94
C GLN A 5 -15.71 1.53 -5.71
N GLU A 6 -15.47 2.42 -6.70
CA GLU A 6 -14.22 2.46 -7.46
C GLU A 6 -13.03 2.88 -6.59
N ILE A 7 -13.24 3.80 -5.65
CA ILE A 7 -12.22 4.22 -4.70
C ILE A 7 -11.84 3.07 -3.76
N LEU A 8 -12.83 2.36 -3.23
CA LEU A 8 -12.59 1.20 -2.38
C LEU A 8 -11.98 0.02 -3.16
N ASP A 9 -12.33 -0.14 -4.44
CA ASP A 9 -11.67 -1.12 -5.32
C ASP A 9 -10.19 -0.77 -5.53
N LEU A 10 -9.86 0.51 -5.60
CA LEU A 10 -8.47 0.94 -5.66
C LEU A 10 -7.73 0.61 -4.36
N ALA A 11 -8.32 0.93 -3.20
CA ALA A 11 -7.73 0.57 -1.92
C ALA A 11 -7.46 -0.95 -1.81
N ILE A 12 -8.45 -1.77 -2.13
CA ILE A 12 -8.31 -3.24 -2.14
C ILE A 12 -7.17 -3.68 -3.06
N ARG A 13 -7.05 -3.05 -4.22
CA ARG A 13 -6.01 -3.35 -5.20
C ARG A 13 -4.62 -2.97 -4.70
N LEU A 14 -4.50 -1.80 -4.05
CA LEU A 14 -3.25 -1.37 -3.42
C LEU A 14 -2.75 -2.38 -2.39
N GLU A 15 -3.64 -2.79 -1.49
CA GLU A 15 -3.32 -3.76 -0.45
C GLU A 15 -2.94 -5.13 -1.02
N ASN A 16 -3.70 -5.64 -1.98
CA ASN A 16 -3.37 -6.91 -2.64
C ASN A 16 -2.05 -6.84 -3.40
N ASN A 17 -1.73 -5.71 -4.02
CA ASN A 17 -0.45 -5.49 -4.68
C ASN A 17 0.69 -5.44 -3.66
N GLY A 18 0.50 -4.75 -2.54
CA GLY A 18 1.45 -4.71 -1.43
C GLY A 18 1.75 -6.12 -0.90
N GLU A 19 0.72 -6.90 -0.60
CA GLU A 19 0.87 -8.31 -0.20
C GLU A 19 1.70 -9.09 -1.21
N SER A 20 1.36 -9.01 -2.48
CA SER A 20 2.03 -9.75 -3.55
C SER A 20 3.51 -9.35 -3.69
N VAL A 21 3.81 -8.05 -3.63
CA VAL A 21 5.18 -7.53 -3.69
C VAL A 21 6.02 -8.02 -2.53
N TYR A 22 5.49 -7.94 -1.31
CA TYR A 22 6.23 -8.36 -0.12
C TYR A 22 6.46 -9.87 -0.10
N ARG A 23 5.48 -10.69 -0.51
CA ARG A 23 5.67 -12.14 -0.63
C ARG A 23 6.70 -12.50 -1.69
N HIS A 24 6.71 -11.80 -2.82
CA HIS A 24 7.73 -12.01 -3.85
C HIS A 24 9.11 -11.62 -3.33
N ALA A 25 9.22 -10.48 -2.65
CA ALA A 25 10.48 -10.01 -2.09
C ALA A 25 11.09 -10.97 -1.05
N VAL A 26 10.27 -11.73 -0.33
CA VAL A 26 10.74 -12.76 0.60
C VAL A 26 11.64 -13.79 -0.10
N ASP A 27 11.35 -14.11 -1.35
CA ASP A 27 12.13 -15.06 -2.13
C ASP A 27 13.43 -14.44 -2.69
N GLU A 28 13.50 -13.11 -2.76
CA GLU A 28 14.62 -12.35 -3.32
C GLU A 28 15.65 -11.91 -2.27
N VAL A 29 15.30 -11.92 -0.98
CA VAL A 29 16.17 -11.48 0.11
C VAL A 29 16.60 -12.64 0.99
N SER A 30 17.82 -12.57 1.51
CA SER A 30 18.40 -13.63 2.33
C SER A 30 18.52 -13.27 3.81
N GLU A 31 18.33 -12.00 4.17
CA GLU A 31 18.43 -11.53 5.54
C GLU A 31 17.23 -11.99 6.37
N PRO A 32 17.41 -12.82 7.43
CA PRO A 32 16.29 -13.42 8.16
C PRO A 32 15.36 -12.39 8.81
N GLU A 33 15.89 -11.29 9.30
CA GLU A 33 15.07 -10.24 9.94
C GLU A 33 14.19 -9.52 8.90
N LEU A 34 14.73 -9.23 7.73
CA LEU A 34 13.96 -8.62 6.63
C LEU A 34 12.92 -9.60 6.08
N VAL A 35 13.27 -10.86 5.91
CA VAL A 35 12.31 -11.91 5.51
C VAL A 35 11.14 -11.98 6.48
N SER A 36 11.41 -11.96 7.79
CA SER A 36 10.37 -11.99 8.82
C SER A 36 9.49 -10.74 8.79
N LEU A 37 10.09 -9.56 8.61
CA LEU A 37 9.38 -8.30 8.48
C LEU A 37 8.46 -8.31 7.25
N LEU A 38 8.96 -8.70 6.09
CA LEU A 38 8.19 -8.72 4.84
C LEU A 38 7.02 -9.71 4.89
N ARG A 39 7.20 -10.86 5.53
CA ARG A 39 6.11 -11.81 5.75
C ARG A 39 5.01 -11.21 6.63
N TRP A 40 5.41 -10.59 7.74
CA TRP A 40 4.46 -9.94 8.63
C TRP A 40 3.73 -8.79 7.92
N MET A 41 4.43 -7.93 7.19
CA MET A 41 3.82 -6.87 6.39
C MET A 41 2.82 -7.43 5.37
N ALA A 42 3.19 -8.48 4.63
CA ALA A 42 2.28 -9.12 3.67
C ALA A 42 0.99 -9.65 4.33
N ASP A 43 1.08 -10.17 5.54
CA ASP A 43 -0.10 -10.62 6.28
C ASP A 43 -0.98 -9.45 6.72
N GLU A 44 -0.40 -8.30 7.08
CA GLU A 44 -1.14 -7.08 7.42
C GLU A 44 -1.84 -6.49 6.20
N GLU A 45 -1.14 -6.37 5.04
CA GLU A 45 -1.76 -5.94 3.77
C GLU A 45 -3.01 -6.78 3.42
N LEU A 46 -2.92 -8.09 3.62
CA LEU A 46 -4.07 -8.98 3.37
C LEU A 46 -5.25 -8.68 4.32
N GLN A 47 -4.97 -8.33 5.56
CA GLN A 47 -6.01 -7.94 6.53
C GLN A 47 -6.64 -6.60 6.15
N HIS A 48 -5.84 -5.62 5.73
CA HIS A 48 -6.32 -4.33 5.23
C HIS A 48 -7.22 -4.51 4.00
N ALA A 49 -6.81 -5.33 3.02
CA ALA A 49 -7.62 -5.65 1.85
C ALA A 49 -8.99 -6.25 2.22
N ARG A 50 -9.02 -7.12 3.21
CA ARG A 50 -10.28 -7.70 3.74
C ARG A 50 -11.16 -6.64 4.38
N TRP A 51 -10.58 -5.75 5.19
CA TRP A 51 -11.32 -4.66 5.81
C TRP A 51 -11.95 -3.73 4.76
N PHE A 52 -11.19 -3.30 3.75
CA PHE A 52 -11.74 -2.50 2.65
C PHE A 52 -12.83 -3.22 1.86
N SER A 53 -12.70 -4.54 1.68
CA SER A 53 -13.73 -5.36 1.03
C SER A 53 -15.03 -5.41 1.84
N GLU A 54 -14.93 -5.46 3.16
CA GLU A 54 -16.09 -5.39 4.06
C GLU A 54 -16.72 -4.00 4.06
N LEU A 55 -15.91 -2.96 4.10
CA LEU A 55 -16.34 -1.58 4.00
C LEU A 55 -17.09 -1.33 2.68
N LYS A 56 -16.56 -1.82 1.57
CA LYS A 56 -17.22 -1.75 0.25
C LYS A 56 -18.61 -2.37 0.26
N ARG A 57 -18.81 -3.48 0.96
CA ARG A 57 -20.14 -4.11 1.10
C ARG A 57 -21.14 -3.26 1.88
N LYS A 58 -20.65 -2.49 2.86
CA LYS A 58 -21.50 -1.56 3.65
C LYS A 58 -21.98 -0.36 2.82
N PHE A 59 -21.17 0.12 1.89
CA PHE A 59 -21.47 1.29 1.06
C PHE A 59 -22.27 1.01 -0.21
N LYS A 60 -22.83 -0.18 -0.39
CA LYS A 60 -23.57 -0.58 -1.61
C LYS A 60 -24.79 0.28 -1.97
N SER A 61 -25.27 1.16 -1.09
CA SER A 61 -26.56 1.84 -1.24
C SER A 61 -26.52 3.38 -1.16
N HIS A 62 -25.35 4.01 -1.07
CA HIS A 62 -25.30 5.47 -1.01
C HIS A 62 -24.45 6.03 -2.17
N SER A 63 -25.11 6.77 -3.05
CA SER A 63 -24.45 7.57 -4.07
C SER A 63 -23.73 8.76 -3.39
N VAL A 64 -22.42 8.77 -3.46
CA VAL A 64 -21.57 9.86 -2.99
C VAL A 64 -21.36 10.85 -4.13
N GLU A 65 -22.47 11.40 -4.66
CA GLU A 65 -22.42 12.33 -5.79
C GLU A 65 -21.80 13.70 -5.44
N LEU A 66 -21.87 14.11 -4.17
CA LEU A 66 -21.42 15.42 -3.72
C LEU A 66 -19.93 15.55 -3.51
N PHE A 67 -19.27 14.46 -3.30
CA PHE A 67 -17.88 14.40 -2.88
C PHE A 67 -16.87 14.47 -4.02
N MET A 68 -17.20 13.86 -5.11
CA MET A 68 -16.33 13.67 -6.26
C MET A 68 -16.17 14.94 -7.11
N ALA A 69 -16.97 15.97 -6.83
CA ALA A 69 -16.87 17.25 -7.52
C ALA A 69 -15.67 18.09 -7.04
N GLU A 70 -15.16 17.83 -5.82
CA GLU A 70 -14.10 18.64 -5.21
C GLU A 70 -12.71 17.99 -5.27
N MET A 71 -12.62 16.68 -5.44
CA MET A 71 -11.34 16.04 -5.69
C MET A 71 -10.95 16.27 -7.15
N SER A 72 -9.96 17.10 -7.38
CA SER A 72 -9.52 17.39 -8.74
C SER A 72 -9.15 16.07 -9.44
N ARG A 73 -9.61 15.92 -10.67
CA ARG A 73 -9.29 14.79 -11.54
C ARG A 73 -7.78 14.58 -11.66
N GLU A 74 -7.01 15.65 -11.46
CA GLU A 74 -5.55 15.65 -11.47
C GLU A 74 -4.96 14.87 -10.29
N VAL A 75 -5.43 15.07 -9.06
CA VAL A 75 -4.96 14.32 -7.89
C VAL A 75 -5.24 12.83 -8.05
N PHE A 76 -6.43 12.49 -8.56
CA PHE A 76 -6.78 11.08 -8.79
C PHE A 76 -6.02 10.48 -9.97
N THR A 77 -5.78 11.27 -11.03
CA THR A 77 -5.01 10.81 -12.20
C THR A 77 -3.54 10.63 -11.84
N ASP A 78 -2.98 11.48 -10.97
CA ASP A 78 -1.63 11.33 -10.44
C ASP A 78 -1.49 10.07 -9.55
N PHE A 79 -2.54 9.73 -8.79
CA PHE A 79 -2.57 8.47 -8.04
C PHE A 79 -2.83 7.24 -8.91
N LEU A 80 -3.63 7.36 -9.97
CA LEU A 80 -3.98 6.26 -10.88
C LEU A 80 -3.05 6.18 -12.09
N GLY A 81 -2.40 7.31 -12.46
CA GLY A 81 -1.51 7.41 -13.60
C GLY A 81 -0.07 7.12 -13.23
N GLU A 82 0.62 6.40 -14.08
CA GLU A 82 2.07 6.20 -14.22
C GLU A 82 2.90 5.78 -12.98
N LYS A 83 2.53 6.16 -11.77
CA LYS A 83 3.13 5.59 -10.55
C LYS A 83 2.28 4.41 -10.11
N SER A 84 2.27 3.43 -10.93
CA SER A 84 1.50 2.23 -10.70
C SER A 84 1.93 1.59 -9.39
N PHE A 85 1.01 1.48 -8.49
CA PHE A 85 1.06 0.66 -7.31
C PHE A 85 1.00 -0.84 -7.66
N SER A 86 1.65 -1.22 -8.75
CA SER A 86 1.68 -2.60 -9.22
C SER A 86 3.04 -3.19 -8.90
N HIS A 87 3.05 -4.38 -8.33
CA HIS A 87 4.27 -5.16 -8.13
C HIS A 87 5.01 -5.43 -9.46
N GLN A 88 4.33 -5.29 -10.60
CA GLN A 88 4.93 -5.38 -11.93
C GLN A 88 5.94 -4.26 -12.20
N ASP A 89 5.88 -3.17 -11.41
CA ASP A 89 6.80 -2.05 -11.56
C ASP A 89 8.08 -2.20 -10.74
N VAL A 90 8.13 -3.17 -9.82
CA VAL A 90 9.35 -3.50 -9.10
C VAL A 90 10.15 -4.51 -9.91
N ASP A 91 11.12 -4.00 -10.64
CA ASP A 91 12.07 -4.84 -11.37
C ASP A 91 13.21 -5.25 -10.43
N PHE A 92 13.05 -6.40 -9.78
CA PHE A 92 14.03 -6.95 -8.85
C PHE A 92 15.39 -7.20 -9.51
N SER A 93 15.43 -7.42 -10.84
CA SER A 93 16.68 -7.64 -11.57
C SER A 93 17.58 -6.39 -11.61
N LYS A 94 17.01 -5.21 -11.39
CA LYS A 94 17.73 -3.92 -11.34
C LYS A 94 18.08 -3.46 -9.93
N ILE A 95 17.70 -4.24 -8.91
CA ILE A 95 17.91 -3.91 -7.51
C ILE A 95 19.11 -4.71 -7.02
N ASP A 96 20.24 -4.03 -6.83
CA ASP A 96 21.49 -4.66 -6.40
C ASP A 96 21.68 -4.65 -4.87
N ARG A 97 20.93 -3.81 -4.15
CA ARG A 97 21.07 -3.61 -2.71
C ARG A 97 19.75 -3.74 -1.98
N VAL A 98 19.80 -4.32 -0.80
CA VAL A 98 18.65 -4.37 0.13
C VAL A 98 18.13 -2.97 0.43
N SER A 99 19.01 -2.00 0.65
CA SER A 99 18.62 -0.60 0.90
C SER A 99 17.82 0.02 -0.24
N ASP A 100 18.13 -0.30 -1.49
CA ASP A 100 17.37 0.20 -2.66
C ASP A 100 15.98 -0.41 -2.73
N LEU A 101 15.87 -1.71 -2.45
CA LEU A 101 14.58 -2.40 -2.36
C LEU A 101 13.72 -1.83 -1.23
N VAL A 102 14.31 -1.66 -0.05
CA VAL A 102 13.62 -1.09 1.11
C VAL A 102 13.17 0.34 0.84
N ALA A 103 13.98 1.16 0.14
CA ALA A 103 13.59 2.51 -0.26
C ALA A 103 12.36 2.51 -1.16
N VAL A 104 12.27 1.58 -2.11
CA VAL A 104 11.08 1.41 -2.96
C VAL A 104 9.85 1.07 -2.09
N PHE A 105 9.97 0.17 -1.14
CA PHE A 105 8.85 -0.19 -0.26
C PHE A 105 8.40 0.98 0.62
N ILE A 106 9.32 1.77 1.14
CA ILE A 106 8.98 2.98 1.91
C ILE A 106 8.18 3.97 1.06
N GLU A 107 8.54 4.16 -0.19
CA GLU A 107 7.76 5.02 -1.09
C GLU A 107 6.36 4.46 -1.38
N PHE A 108 6.21 3.13 -1.52
CA PHE A 108 4.90 2.49 -1.61
C PHE A 108 4.02 2.81 -0.39
N GLU A 109 4.55 2.62 0.81
CA GLU A 109 3.82 2.87 2.06
C GLU A 109 3.43 4.35 2.19
N LYS A 110 4.32 5.27 1.85
CA LYS A 110 4.02 6.72 1.85
C LYS A 110 2.91 7.08 0.89
N ASP A 111 2.92 6.52 -0.31
CA ASP A 111 1.89 6.78 -1.32
C ASP A 111 0.54 6.19 -0.87
N THR A 112 0.54 5.02 -0.26
CA THR A 112 -0.65 4.39 0.33
C THR A 112 -1.23 5.24 1.46
N ILE A 113 -0.41 5.71 2.38
CA ILE A 113 -0.82 6.61 3.47
C ILE A 113 -1.43 7.90 2.90
N LEU A 114 -0.77 8.52 1.92
CA LEU A 114 -1.26 9.74 1.30
C LEU A 114 -2.65 9.52 0.66
N PHE A 115 -2.84 8.38 0.00
CA PHE A 115 -4.14 8.00 -0.54
C PHE A 115 -5.21 7.88 0.56
N TYR A 116 -4.91 7.18 1.67
CA TYR A 116 -5.85 7.00 2.76
C TYR A 116 -6.18 8.29 3.50
N GLU A 117 -5.21 9.19 3.65
CA GLU A 117 -5.45 10.54 4.19
C GLU A 117 -6.47 11.32 3.33
N THR A 118 -6.45 11.14 2.02
CA THR A 118 -7.45 11.76 1.13
C THR A 118 -8.85 11.19 1.28
N LEU A 119 -9.00 9.98 1.83
CA LEU A 119 -10.31 9.36 2.06
C LEU A 119 -11.00 9.85 3.33
N LYS A 120 -10.24 10.28 4.34
CA LYS A 120 -10.77 10.68 5.65
C LYS A 120 -11.92 11.69 5.60
N PRO A 121 -11.84 12.79 4.81
CA PRO A 121 -12.90 13.80 4.78
C PRO A 121 -14.27 13.28 4.33
N PHE A 122 -14.32 12.09 3.79
CA PHE A 122 -15.50 11.50 3.15
C PHE A 122 -16.14 10.38 3.95
N ILE A 123 -15.52 10.07 5.08
CA ILE A 123 -16.02 9.08 6.01
C ILE A 123 -16.74 9.82 7.12
N GLU A 124 -18.06 9.74 7.12
CA GLU A 124 -18.90 10.38 8.14
C GLU A 124 -19.02 9.56 9.42
N ASP A 125 -18.90 8.23 9.30
CA ASP A 125 -18.98 7.30 10.41
C ASP A 125 -17.69 7.24 11.21
N ASN A 126 -17.78 7.59 12.50
CA ASN A 126 -16.60 7.66 13.38
C ASN A 126 -15.90 6.31 13.56
N ASP A 127 -16.64 5.21 13.60
CA ASP A 127 -16.02 3.88 13.77
C ASP A 127 -15.21 3.51 12.54
N THR A 128 -15.74 3.79 11.36
CA THR A 128 -15.03 3.59 10.08
C THR A 128 -13.80 4.51 9.98
N LEU A 129 -13.93 5.77 10.38
CA LEU A 129 -12.81 6.71 10.40
C LEU A 129 -11.70 6.26 11.35
N ASN A 130 -12.05 5.82 12.57
CA ASN A 130 -11.09 5.29 13.53
C ASN A 130 -10.34 4.07 12.99
N ASN A 131 -11.05 3.15 12.34
CA ASN A 131 -10.43 1.98 11.71
C ASN A 131 -9.46 2.38 10.58
N LEU A 132 -9.81 3.37 9.76
CA LEU A 132 -8.90 3.88 8.74
C LEU A 132 -7.65 4.52 9.35
N GLU A 133 -7.81 5.26 10.45
CA GLU A 133 -6.68 5.85 11.18
C GLU A 133 -5.77 4.79 11.79
N GLU A 134 -6.33 3.68 12.26
CA GLU A 134 -5.54 2.53 12.73
C GLU A 134 -4.72 1.92 11.58
N ILE A 135 -5.31 1.71 10.41
CA ILE A 135 -4.59 1.23 9.22
C ILE A 135 -3.45 2.19 8.85
N ILE A 136 -3.71 3.50 8.80
CA ILE A 136 -2.68 4.51 8.53
C ILE A 136 -1.54 4.44 9.56
N ALA A 137 -1.86 4.21 10.84
CA ALA A 137 -0.86 4.03 11.87
C ALA A 137 -0.02 2.76 11.67
N GLU A 138 -0.63 1.68 11.19
CA GLU A 138 0.05 0.44 10.85
C GLU A 138 0.99 0.63 9.64
N GLU A 139 0.57 1.34 8.59
CA GLU A 139 1.44 1.69 7.45
C GLU A 139 2.64 2.56 7.88
N ASN A 140 2.43 3.52 8.78
CA ASN A 140 3.53 4.29 9.36
C ASN A 140 4.51 3.41 10.15
N LYS A 141 4.01 2.37 10.82
CA LYS A 141 4.84 1.40 11.51
C LYS A 141 5.65 0.54 10.53
N HIS A 142 5.07 0.14 9.39
CA HIS A 142 5.80 -0.51 8.29
C HIS A 142 6.99 0.35 7.85
N ILE A 143 6.76 1.65 7.59
CA ILE A 143 7.83 2.60 7.22
C ILE A 143 8.91 2.66 8.30
N ALA A 144 8.55 2.78 9.57
CA ALA A 144 9.50 2.83 10.68
C ALA A 144 10.35 1.55 10.79
N GLN A 145 9.74 0.40 10.57
CA GLN A 145 10.44 -0.89 10.57
C GLN A 145 11.37 -1.03 9.36
N LEU A 146 10.92 -0.61 8.18
CA LEU A 146 11.72 -0.62 6.95
C LEU A 146 12.94 0.30 7.03
N HIS A 147 12.81 1.47 7.66
CA HIS A 147 13.95 2.39 7.84
C HIS A 147 15.16 1.78 8.53
N ARG A 148 14.96 0.75 9.34
CA ARG A 148 16.06 0.03 10.01
C ARG A 148 17.01 -0.65 9.02
N PHE A 149 16.54 -0.94 7.81
CA PHE A 149 17.31 -1.62 6.76
C PHE A 149 17.88 -0.68 5.70
N LEU A 150 17.63 0.62 5.77
CA LEU A 150 18.13 1.59 4.78
C LEU A 150 19.65 1.75 4.79
N THR A 151 20.29 1.53 5.93
CA THR A 151 21.74 1.65 6.11
C THR A 151 22.47 0.33 5.90
N ASP A 152 21.74 -0.73 5.61
CA ASP A 152 22.30 -2.06 5.40
C ASP A 152 22.92 -2.15 4.00
N GLU A 153 24.20 -2.55 3.94
CA GLU A 153 24.93 -2.76 2.69
C GLU A 153 24.74 -4.17 2.11
N ALA A 154 23.88 -4.99 2.72
CA ALA A 154 23.59 -6.32 2.23
C ALA A 154 23.08 -6.27 0.80
N LYS A 155 23.61 -7.14 -0.07
CA LYS A 155 23.16 -7.26 -1.46
C LYS A 155 21.96 -8.17 -1.54
N VAL A 156 21.02 -7.81 -2.41
CA VAL A 156 20.02 -8.76 -2.90
C VAL A 156 20.76 -9.89 -3.63
N PRO A 157 20.48 -11.17 -3.34
CA PRO A 157 21.10 -12.26 -4.07
C PRO A 157 20.85 -12.09 -5.57
N ALA A 158 21.91 -12.19 -6.37
CA ALA A 158 21.73 -12.25 -7.81
C ALA A 158 20.86 -13.49 -8.12
N VAL A 159 19.80 -13.27 -8.87
CA VAL A 159 19.01 -14.37 -9.42
C VAL A 159 19.92 -15.03 -10.45
N ASP A 160 20.43 -16.21 -10.13
CA ASP A 160 21.13 -17.03 -11.12
C ASP A 160 20.10 -17.41 -12.20
N ASP A 161 20.35 -16.96 -13.42
CA ASP A 161 19.58 -17.33 -14.61
C ASP A 161 19.68 -18.84 -14.91
#